data_723effe16d7d25ff290f53cf603d621b
#
_entry.id   723effe16d7d25ff290f53cf603d621b
#
_cell.length_a   1.000
_cell.length_b   1.000
_cell.length_c   1.000
_cell.angle_alpha   90.00
_cell.angle_beta   90.00
_cell.angle_gamma   90.00
#
_symmetry.space_group_name_H-M   'P 1'
#
loop_
_entity.id
_entity.type
_entity.pdbx_description
1 polymer ?
#
loop_
_entity_poly.entity_id
_entity_poly.type
_entity_poly.pdbx_seq_one_letter_code
_entity_poly.pdbx_strand_id
1 'polypeptide(L)'
;MANDSQGIELRAGLQNGTAPRGWTESDGLLLYNGKVFVPASSSVWSSLLAEAHESGHEGIQKTLHRWRSSFYSPLAARRVREFVQGCSVCQRNKTEHLHPAGLLQPLPVPSEIWSDISMDFVEGFPKVGGKSVILTVVDRFSKFAHFISLGHPYTAASVAKAFFDAIVRLHGIPSSIVSDRDTVFTSSFWTELFRLAGVKLQMSSAFHPQSDGQSEVVNRVIVMYLRCLAGDRPKSWLKWLPWAEFCYNSYYQTALQCSPFKVVYGRDPLTMVSYFFF
;
A
#
# COMPACT_ATOMS: atom_id res chain seq x y z
N MET A 1 -30.80 8.97 -10.70
CA MET A 1 -30.33 8.58 -12.05
C MET A 1 -31.30 8.96 -13.18
N ALA A 2 -32.49 9.46 -12.87
CA ALA A 2 -33.53 9.71 -13.91
C ALA A 2 -33.39 11.02 -14.71
N ASN A 3 -32.49 11.92 -14.37
CA ASN A 3 -32.42 13.27 -14.98
C ASN A 3 -31.07 13.60 -15.64
N ASP A 4 -30.29 12.61 -16.05
CA ASP A 4 -29.05 12.86 -16.76
C ASP A 4 -29.26 12.67 -18.26
N SER A 5 -29.14 13.74 -19.02
CA SER A 5 -29.38 13.73 -20.47
C SER A 5 -28.47 12.70 -21.19
N GLN A 6 -27.25 12.60 -20.79
CA GLN A 6 -26.28 11.64 -21.36
C GLN A 6 -26.70 10.19 -21.10
N GLY A 7 -27.17 9.87 -19.88
CA GLY A 7 -27.67 8.55 -19.53
C GLY A 7 -28.93 8.16 -20.31
N ILE A 8 -29.83 9.13 -20.54
CA ILE A 8 -31.07 8.94 -21.33
C ILE A 8 -30.74 8.66 -22.81
N GLU A 9 -29.83 9.43 -23.40
CA GLU A 9 -29.37 9.24 -24.78
C GLU A 9 -28.69 7.89 -25.00
N LEU A 10 -27.83 7.49 -24.05
CA LEU A 10 -27.15 6.20 -24.11
C LEU A 10 -28.13 5.03 -24.03
N ARG A 11 -29.14 5.10 -23.16
CA ARG A 11 -30.18 4.06 -23.06
C ARG A 11 -31.02 3.97 -24.34
N ALA A 12 -31.41 5.08 -24.86
CA ALA A 12 -32.13 5.14 -26.16
C ALA A 12 -31.26 4.53 -27.28
N GLY A 13 -29.96 4.87 -27.30
CA GLY A 13 -29.01 4.32 -28.26
C GLY A 13 -28.84 2.80 -28.13
N LEU A 14 -28.84 2.27 -26.89
CA LEU A 14 -28.77 0.81 -26.66
C LEU A 14 -30.02 0.09 -27.15
N GLN A 15 -31.19 0.67 -26.92
CA GLN A 15 -32.46 0.12 -27.40
C GLN A 15 -32.55 0.10 -28.92
N ASN A 16 -32.02 1.13 -29.56
CA ASN A 16 -32.07 1.31 -31.02
C ASN A 16 -30.87 0.73 -31.76
N GLY A 17 -29.91 0.10 -31.04
CA GLY A 17 -28.69 -0.48 -31.63
C GLY A 17 -27.68 0.56 -32.15
N THR A 18 -27.81 1.87 -31.77
CA THR A 18 -26.94 2.98 -32.17
C THR A 18 -25.92 3.38 -31.11
N ALA A 19 -25.94 2.73 -29.95
CA ALA A 19 -25.00 3.04 -28.88
C ALA A 19 -23.53 2.80 -29.31
N PRO A 20 -22.58 3.63 -28.86
CA PRO A 20 -21.17 3.40 -29.12
C PRO A 20 -20.69 2.05 -28.55
N ARG A 21 -19.61 1.49 -29.14
CA ARG A 21 -19.03 0.23 -28.65
C ARG A 21 -18.60 0.31 -27.19
N GLY A 22 -18.81 -0.79 -26.46
CA GLY A 22 -18.40 -0.91 -25.06
C GLY A 22 -19.50 -0.56 -24.06
N TRP A 23 -20.64 -0.01 -24.51
CA TRP A 23 -21.78 0.26 -23.66
C TRP A 23 -22.73 -0.93 -23.61
N THR A 24 -23.19 -1.24 -22.40
CA THR A 24 -24.19 -2.28 -22.11
C THR A 24 -25.09 -1.81 -20.98
N GLU A 25 -26.25 -2.46 -20.82
CA GLU A 25 -27.13 -2.25 -19.67
C GLU A 25 -27.37 -3.57 -18.96
N SER A 26 -27.20 -3.60 -17.63
CA SER A 26 -27.50 -4.74 -16.77
C SER A 26 -28.11 -4.23 -15.47
N ASP A 27 -29.20 -4.86 -15.03
CA ASP A 27 -29.91 -4.53 -13.79
C ASP A 27 -30.27 -3.03 -13.64
N GLY A 28 -30.62 -2.39 -14.77
CA GLY A 28 -30.93 -0.96 -14.81
C GLY A 28 -29.71 -0.02 -14.67
N LEU A 29 -28.49 -0.55 -14.68
CA LEU A 29 -27.25 0.20 -14.67
C LEU A 29 -26.63 0.25 -16.06
N LEU A 30 -26.19 1.44 -16.46
CA LEU A 30 -25.36 1.62 -17.66
C LEU A 30 -23.92 1.22 -17.34
N LEU A 31 -23.32 0.39 -18.17
CA LEU A 31 -21.97 -0.10 -18.05
C LEU A 31 -21.14 0.31 -19.26
N TYR A 32 -19.91 0.73 -19.03
CA TYR A 32 -18.90 0.95 -20.07
C TYR A 32 -17.73 0.00 -19.86
N ASN A 33 -17.53 -0.94 -20.80
CA ASN A 33 -16.54 -2.01 -20.68
C ASN A 33 -16.63 -2.75 -19.32
N GLY A 34 -17.84 -3.11 -18.89
CA GLY A 34 -18.09 -3.81 -17.63
C GLY A 34 -18.02 -2.94 -16.35
N LYS A 35 -17.81 -1.63 -16.46
CA LYS A 35 -17.73 -0.70 -15.33
C LYS A 35 -18.98 0.18 -15.25
N VAL A 36 -19.49 0.36 -14.03
CA VAL A 36 -20.71 1.15 -13.80
C VAL A 36 -20.47 2.61 -14.19
N PHE A 37 -21.30 3.13 -15.08
CA PHE A 37 -21.26 4.53 -15.48
C PHE A 37 -21.80 5.43 -14.38
N VAL A 38 -21.00 6.44 -14.00
CA VAL A 38 -21.38 7.45 -13.03
C VAL A 38 -21.53 8.80 -13.73
N PRO A 39 -22.79 9.28 -13.91
CA PRO A 39 -23.06 10.57 -14.55
C PRO A 39 -22.47 11.76 -13.78
N ALA A 40 -22.25 12.86 -14.48
CA ALA A 40 -21.71 14.09 -13.88
C ALA A 40 -22.60 14.66 -12.76
N SER A 41 -23.92 14.56 -12.93
CA SER A 41 -24.97 15.07 -12.01
C SER A 41 -25.31 14.10 -10.87
N SER A 42 -24.68 12.92 -10.81
CA SER A 42 -25.02 11.90 -9.81
C SER A 42 -24.69 12.35 -8.38
N SER A 43 -25.62 12.14 -7.46
CA SER A 43 -25.44 12.42 -6.03
C SER A 43 -24.51 11.44 -5.32
N VAL A 44 -24.20 10.30 -5.93
CA VAL A 44 -23.35 9.26 -5.32
C VAL A 44 -21.84 9.54 -5.41
N TRP A 45 -21.43 10.61 -6.11
CA TRP A 45 -20.00 10.92 -6.30
C TRP A 45 -19.23 11.01 -4.99
N SER A 46 -19.75 11.73 -4.00
CA SER A 46 -19.08 11.93 -2.71
C SER A 46 -18.87 10.61 -1.99
N SER A 47 -19.88 9.74 -1.95
CA SER A 47 -19.79 8.42 -1.31
C SER A 47 -18.80 7.50 -2.01
N LEU A 48 -18.83 7.45 -3.35
CA LEU A 48 -17.90 6.62 -4.12
C LEU A 48 -16.44 7.11 -4.04
N LEU A 49 -16.23 8.42 -3.95
CA LEU A 49 -14.89 8.99 -3.76
C LEU A 49 -14.39 8.78 -2.34
N ALA A 50 -15.25 8.92 -1.33
CA ALA A 50 -14.93 8.63 0.06
C ALA A 50 -14.51 7.16 0.21
N GLU A 51 -15.27 6.22 -0.30
CA GLU A 51 -14.95 4.80 -0.28
C GLU A 51 -13.61 4.49 -0.97
N ALA A 52 -13.35 5.09 -2.12
CA ALA A 52 -12.11 4.88 -2.86
C ALA A 52 -10.89 5.51 -2.21
N HIS A 53 -11.05 6.55 -1.38
CA HIS A 53 -9.95 7.34 -0.81
C HIS A 53 -9.74 7.12 0.69
N GLU A 54 -10.82 7.13 1.50
CA GLU A 54 -10.72 7.24 2.95
C GLU A 54 -10.27 5.96 3.64
N SER A 55 -10.35 4.81 2.97
CA SER A 55 -9.85 3.53 3.50
C SER A 55 -8.34 3.53 3.80
N GLY A 56 -7.54 4.38 3.13
CA GLY A 56 -6.10 4.49 3.32
C GLY A 56 -5.54 5.87 3.01
N HIS A 57 -6.39 6.85 2.69
CA HIS A 57 -6.00 8.21 2.34
C HIS A 57 -4.87 8.29 1.30
N GLU A 58 -4.99 7.54 0.23
CA GLU A 58 -3.96 7.45 -0.78
C GLU A 58 -3.86 8.72 -1.67
N GLY A 59 -2.81 8.79 -2.49
CA GLY A 59 -2.62 9.87 -3.46
C GLY A 59 -3.60 9.76 -4.65
N ILE A 60 -3.69 10.85 -5.43
CA ILE A 60 -4.61 10.99 -6.57
C ILE A 60 -4.56 9.79 -7.51
N GLN A 61 -3.37 9.33 -7.89
CA GLN A 61 -3.19 8.25 -8.86
C GLN A 61 -3.76 6.92 -8.35
N LYS A 62 -3.47 6.55 -7.11
CA LYS A 62 -3.93 5.30 -6.51
C LYS A 62 -5.45 5.34 -6.26
N THR A 63 -5.97 6.45 -5.75
CA THR A 63 -7.42 6.66 -5.60
C THR A 63 -8.14 6.56 -6.94
N LEU A 64 -7.60 7.18 -8.01
CA LEU A 64 -8.16 7.11 -9.35
C LEU A 64 -8.14 5.69 -9.91
N HIS A 65 -7.04 4.97 -9.70
CA HIS A 65 -6.91 3.58 -10.15
C HIS A 65 -7.98 2.70 -9.47
N ARG A 66 -8.11 2.81 -8.14
CA ARG A 66 -9.14 2.09 -7.37
C ARG A 66 -10.55 2.42 -7.84
N TRP A 67 -10.87 3.72 -8.01
CA TRP A 67 -12.18 4.14 -8.48
C TRP A 67 -12.49 3.57 -9.87
N ARG A 68 -11.53 3.60 -10.79
CA ARG A 68 -11.65 3.08 -12.16
C ARG A 68 -11.72 1.55 -12.25
N SER A 69 -11.43 0.81 -11.20
CA SER A 69 -11.60 -0.64 -11.22
C SER A 69 -13.07 -1.06 -11.37
N SER A 70 -13.99 -0.29 -10.77
CA SER A 70 -15.42 -0.60 -10.73
C SER A 70 -16.29 0.41 -11.47
N PHE A 71 -15.83 1.64 -11.65
CA PHE A 71 -16.62 2.75 -12.18
C PHE A 71 -15.98 3.38 -13.41
N TYR A 72 -16.84 3.99 -14.23
CA TYR A 72 -16.45 4.78 -15.39
C TYR A 72 -17.13 6.15 -15.38
N SER A 73 -16.37 7.21 -15.62
CA SER A 73 -16.83 8.54 -15.95
C SER A 73 -15.72 9.34 -16.64
N PRO A 74 -16.01 10.14 -17.65
CA PRO A 74 -15.06 11.08 -18.27
C PRO A 74 -14.46 12.07 -17.24
N LEU A 75 -15.25 12.40 -16.20
CA LEU A 75 -14.86 13.37 -15.17
C LEU A 75 -14.07 12.76 -13.99
N ALA A 76 -13.84 11.45 -13.98
CA ALA A 76 -13.25 10.76 -12.84
C ALA A 76 -11.91 11.36 -12.40
N ALA A 77 -11.00 11.63 -13.33
CA ALA A 77 -9.68 12.17 -13.00
C ALA A 77 -9.75 13.55 -12.32
N ARG A 78 -10.66 14.42 -12.80
CA ARG A 78 -10.88 15.75 -12.22
C ARG A 78 -11.50 15.65 -10.83
N ARG A 79 -12.58 14.88 -10.69
CA ARG A 79 -13.32 14.70 -9.44
C ARG A 79 -12.45 14.08 -8.34
N VAL A 80 -11.69 13.05 -8.68
CA VAL A 80 -10.73 12.43 -7.74
C VAL A 80 -9.68 13.43 -7.29
N ARG A 81 -9.12 14.23 -8.21
CA ARG A 81 -8.14 15.27 -7.86
C ARG A 81 -8.71 16.28 -6.88
N GLU A 82 -9.87 16.85 -7.19
CA GLU A 82 -10.55 17.81 -6.34
C GLU A 82 -10.84 17.23 -4.95
N PHE A 83 -11.33 15.99 -4.88
CA PHE A 83 -11.63 15.32 -3.61
C PHE A 83 -10.38 15.09 -2.76
N VAL A 84 -9.33 14.53 -3.35
CA VAL A 84 -8.08 14.23 -2.62
C VAL A 84 -7.38 15.52 -2.16
N GLN A 85 -7.39 16.56 -2.98
CA GLN A 85 -6.84 17.86 -2.60
C GLN A 85 -7.65 18.54 -1.49
N GLY A 86 -8.96 18.34 -1.44
CA GLY A 86 -9.84 18.85 -0.40
C GLY A 86 -9.85 18.01 0.90
N CYS A 87 -9.23 16.84 0.91
CA CYS A 87 -9.26 15.97 2.08
C CYS A 87 -8.48 16.56 3.26
N SER A 88 -9.17 16.94 4.33
CA SER A 88 -8.57 17.55 5.53
C SER A 88 -7.56 16.66 6.24
N VAL A 89 -7.77 15.35 6.23
CA VAL A 89 -6.84 14.35 6.81
C VAL A 89 -5.55 14.32 6.00
N CYS A 90 -5.64 14.29 4.66
CA CYS A 90 -4.47 14.32 3.80
C CYS A 90 -3.69 15.64 3.95
N GLN A 91 -4.36 16.77 4.00
CA GLN A 91 -3.73 18.08 4.13
C GLN A 91 -2.96 18.23 5.44
N ARG A 92 -3.47 17.67 6.53
CA ARG A 92 -2.78 17.71 7.84
C ARG A 92 -1.62 16.72 7.96
N ASN A 93 -1.68 15.57 7.29
CA ASN A 93 -0.77 14.45 7.54
C ASN A 93 0.22 14.15 6.41
N LYS A 94 0.01 14.70 5.21
CA LYS A 94 0.92 14.50 4.06
C LYS A 94 1.83 15.70 3.88
N THR A 95 3.15 15.44 3.88
CA THR A 95 4.17 16.42 3.49
C THR A 95 4.49 16.27 2.00
N GLU A 96 4.82 17.37 1.32
CA GLU A 96 5.33 17.30 -0.05
C GLU A 96 6.69 16.61 -0.07
N HIS A 97 6.84 15.63 -0.95
CA HIS A 97 8.09 14.90 -1.13
C HIS A 97 8.84 15.47 -2.34
N LEU A 98 9.82 16.32 -2.08
CA LEU A 98 10.84 16.66 -3.06
C LEU A 98 11.88 15.53 -3.09
N HIS A 99 12.18 15.02 -4.28
CA HIS A 99 13.20 14.00 -4.47
C HIS A 99 14.58 14.55 -4.11
N PRO A 100 15.38 13.90 -3.25
CA PRO A 100 16.77 14.28 -3.08
C PRO A 100 17.54 14.01 -4.38
N ALA A 101 18.31 14.99 -4.82
CA ALA A 101 19.18 14.86 -5.98
C ALA A 101 20.43 14.05 -5.60
N GLY A 102 20.54 12.83 -6.10
CA GLY A 102 21.71 11.96 -5.93
C GLY A 102 21.70 10.81 -6.92
N LEU A 103 22.88 10.41 -7.40
CA LEU A 103 23.04 9.25 -8.30
C LEU A 103 22.83 7.96 -7.52
N LEU A 104 21.68 7.33 -7.72
CA LEU A 104 21.34 6.02 -7.20
C LEU A 104 22.16 4.93 -7.93
N GLN A 105 22.93 4.12 -7.21
CA GLN A 105 23.38 2.83 -7.71
C GLN A 105 22.30 1.79 -7.36
N PRO A 106 21.51 1.32 -8.32
CA PRO A 106 20.47 0.35 -8.05
C PRO A 106 21.09 -0.98 -7.67
N LEU A 107 20.66 -1.55 -6.54
CA LEU A 107 20.94 -2.95 -6.22
C LEU A 107 20.31 -3.86 -7.30
N PRO A 108 20.89 -5.05 -7.57
CA PRO A 108 20.30 -6.01 -8.48
C PRO A 108 18.83 -6.26 -8.15
N VAL A 109 17.99 -6.35 -9.19
CA VAL A 109 16.57 -6.69 -9.01
C VAL A 109 16.50 -8.18 -8.65
N PRO A 110 15.89 -8.55 -7.53
CA PRO A 110 15.69 -9.95 -7.17
C PRO A 110 14.85 -10.70 -8.21
N SER A 111 15.03 -12.01 -8.31
CA SER A 111 14.30 -12.87 -9.25
C SER A 111 13.19 -13.69 -8.60
N GLU A 112 13.17 -13.79 -7.28
CA GLU A 112 12.26 -14.65 -6.53
C GLU A 112 11.60 -13.90 -5.38
N ILE A 113 10.36 -14.29 -5.07
CA ILE A 113 9.56 -13.74 -3.98
C ILE A 113 10.16 -14.22 -2.66
N TRP A 114 10.39 -13.30 -1.71
CA TRP A 114 10.94 -13.52 -0.38
C TRP A 114 12.38 -14.07 -0.35
N SER A 115 13.08 -14.10 -1.48
CA SER A 115 14.51 -14.45 -1.54
C SER A 115 15.39 -13.31 -1.02
N ASP A 116 15.08 -12.09 -1.39
CA ASP A 116 15.86 -10.90 -1.02
C ASP A 116 14.98 -9.90 -0.30
N ILE A 117 15.27 -9.62 0.94
CA ILE A 117 14.46 -8.71 1.77
C ILE A 117 15.26 -7.50 2.22
N SER A 118 14.54 -6.43 2.55
CA SER A 118 15.08 -5.31 3.32
C SER A 118 14.39 -5.20 4.68
N MET A 119 15.15 -4.78 5.69
CA MET A 119 14.68 -4.62 7.06
C MET A 119 15.10 -3.27 7.62
N ASP A 120 14.20 -2.64 8.38
CA ASP A 120 14.45 -1.36 9.03
C ASP A 120 13.55 -1.17 10.25
N PHE A 121 13.94 -0.26 11.15
CA PHE A 121 13.15 0.10 12.33
C PHE A 121 12.47 1.46 12.15
N VAL A 122 11.22 1.53 12.54
CA VAL A 122 10.50 2.80 12.67
C VAL A 122 10.21 3.03 14.15
N GLU A 123 10.85 4.05 14.69
CA GLU A 123 10.74 4.44 16.09
C GLU A 123 9.84 5.67 16.27
N GLY A 124 9.68 6.09 17.52
CA GLY A 124 8.94 7.31 17.87
C GLY A 124 7.44 7.13 18.05
N PHE A 125 6.93 5.91 18.07
CA PHE A 125 5.53 5.65 18.38
C PHE A 125 5.27 5.73 19.90
N PRO A 126 4.10 6.24 20.32
CA PRO A 126 3.70 6.21 21.73
C PRO A 126 3.63 4.76 22.21
N LYS A 127 4.13 4.52 23.44
CA LYS A 127 4.15 3.18 24.02
C LYS A 127 2.72 2.68 24.31
N VAL A 128 2.35 1.54 23.72
CA VAL A 128 1.05 0.89 23.85
C VAL A 128 1.26 -0.61 24.03
N GLY A 129 0.77 -1.20 25.11
CA GLY A 129 0.94 -2.64 25.39
C GLY A 129 2.41 -3.09 25.40
N GLY A 130 3.33 -2.23 25.86
CA GLY A 130 4.76 -2.48 25.84
C GLY A 130 5.44 -2.25 24.50
N LYS A 131 4.72 -1.93 23.43
CA LYS A 131 5.21 -1.74 22.07
C LYS A 131 5.37 -0.25 21.73
N SER A 132 6.44 0.13 21.03
CA SER A 132 6.71 1.52 20.62
C SER A 132 7.56 1.62 19.35
N VAL A 133 7.91 0.49 18.74
CA VAL A 133 8.74 0.39 17.54
C VAL A 133 8.07 -0.56 16.54
N ILE A 134 8.24 -0.31 15.26
CA ILE A 134 7.84 -1.22 14.19
C ILE A 134 9.11 -1.72 13.50
N LEU A 135 9.30 -3.04 13.43
CA LEU A 135 10.22 -3.66 12.49
C LEU A 135 9.50 -3.80 11.15
N THR A 136 10.00 -3.11 10.14
CA THR A 136 9.55 -3.21 8.76
C THR A 136 10.38 -4.26 8.05
N VAL A 137 9.73 -5.22 7.41
CA VAL A 137 10.37 -6.24 6.58
C VAL A 137 9.72 -6.20 5.20
N VAL A 138 10.50 -5.96 4.16
CA VAL A 138 10.00 -5.78 2.78
C VAL A 138 10.66 -6.78 1.86
N ASP A 139 9.86 -7.53 1.13
CA ASP A 139 10.33 -8.31 -0.02
C ASP A 139 10.73 -7.36 -1.16
N ARG A 140 12.00 -7.42 -1.55
CA ARG A 140 12.56 -6.51 -2.56
C ARG A 140 12.03 -6.78 -3.95
N PHE A 141 11.53 -7.99 -4.24
CA PHE A 141 10.91 -8.32 -5.53
C PHE A 141 9.46 -7.83 -5.60
N SER A 142 8.58 -8.39 -4.77
CA SER A 142 7.14 -8.12 -4.80
C SER A 142 6.73 -6.80 -4.15
N LYS A 143 7.63 -6.17 -3.38
CA LYS A 143 7.35 -5.01 -2.50
C LYS A 143 6.33 -5.31 -1.41
N PHE A 144 6.00 -6.58 -1.19
CA PHE A 144 5.15 -6.99 -0.08
C PHE A 144 5.87 -6.70 1.24
N ALA A 145 5.15 -6.16 2.22
CA ALA A 145 5.76 -5.78 3.49
C ALA A 145 5.02 -6.37 4.68
N HIS A 146 5.77 -6.69 5.72
CA HIS A 146 5.25 -6.99 7.06
C HIS A 146 5.69 -5.92 8.05
N PHE A 147 4.79 -5.55 8.96
CA PHE A 147 5.01 -4.55 9.99
C PHE A 147 4.84 -5.17 11.37
N ILE A 148 5.95 -5.44 12.04
CA ILE A 148 6.00 -6.20 13.28
C ILE A 148 6.21 -5.24 14.45
N SER A 149 5.26 -5.15 15.36
CA SER A 149 5.39 -4.28 16.54
C SER A 149 6.37 -4.86 17.58
N LEU A 150 7.31 -4.05 18.04
CA LEU A 150 8.32 -4.40 19.04
C LEU A 150 8.24 -3.49 20.27
N GLY A 151 8.68 -4.01 21.39
CA GLY A 151 8.95 -3.23 22.60
C GLY A 151 10.33 -2.57 22.50
N HIS A 152 10.49 -1.40 23.13
CA HIS A 152 11.79 -0.78 23.32
C HIS A 152 12.15 -0.81 24.84
N PRO A 153 13.39 -1.19 25.22
CA PRO A 153 14.49 -1.61 24.34
C PRO A 153 14.27 -3.01 23.74
N TYR A 154 14.68 -3.20 22.50
CA TYR A 154 14.71 -4.49 21.82
C TYR A 154 16.15 -5.04 21.77
N THR A 155 16.27 -6.35 21.68
CA THR A 155 17.55 -7.06 21.60
C THR A 155 17.61 -7.87 20.31
N ALA A 156 18.81 -8.25 19.88
CA ALA A 156 18.99 -9.16 18.74
C ALA A 156 18.14 -10.43 18.87
N ALA A 157 18.07 -11.02 20.05
CA ALA A 157 17.25 -12.19 20.32
C ALA A 157 15.75 -11.93 20.15
N SER A 158 15.25 -10.81 20.67
CA SER A 158 13.82 -10.46 20.54
C SER A 158 13.44 -10.14 19.09
N VAL A 159 14.32 -9.48 18.33
CA VAL A 159 14.13 -9.20 16.91
C VAL A 159 14.18 -10.50 16.11
N ALA A 160 15.17 -11.36 16.35
CA ALA A 160 15.28 -12.66 15.69
C ALA A 160 14.03 -13.52 15.92
N LYS A 161 13.54 -13.58 17.16
CA LYS A 161 12.30 -14.31 17.46
C LYS A 161 11.10 -13.74 16.69
N ALA A 162 10.91 -12.42 16.71
CA ALA A 162 9.82 -11.76 16.00
C ALA A 162 9.90 -11.99 14.48
N PHE A 163 11.12 -11.96 13.93
CA PHE A 163 11.38 -12.26 12.52
C PHE A 163 11.03 -13.71 12.18
N PHE A 164 11.46 -14.69 12.99
CA PHE A 164 11.10 -16.08 12.76
C PHE A 164 9.60 -16.31 12.84
N ASP A 165 8.94 -15.76 13.86
CA ASP A 165 7.50 -15.96 14.06
C ASP A 165 6.65 -15.35 12.93
N ALA A 166 7.08 -14.23 12.37
CA ALA A 166 6.30 -13.49 11.37
C ALA A 166 6.75 -13.73 9.92
N ILE A 167 8.04 -13.94 9.66
CA ILE A 167 8.59 -14.03 8.31
C ILE A 167 8.98 -15.45 7.96
N VAL A 168 9.90 -16.04 8.72
CA VAL A 168 10.43 -17.38 8.38
C VAL A 168 9.34 -18.43 8.36
N ARG A 169 8.40 -18.36 9.30
CA ARG A 169 7.24 -19.26 9.37
C ARG A 169 6.33 -19.19 8.13
N LEU A 170 6.24 -18.02 7.49
CA LEU A 170 5.33 -17.80 6.36
C LEU A 170 6.04 -17.96 5.01
N HIS A 171 7.30 -17.54 4.91
CA HIS A 171 7.99 -17.34 3.66
C HIS A 171 9.32 -18.13 3.54
N GLY A 172 9.76 -18.77 4.63
CA GLY A 172 11.06 -19.41 4.67
C GLY A 172 12.20 -18.43 5.03
N ILE A 173 13.42 -18.93 4.93
CA ILE A 173 14.64 -18.15 5.21
C ILE A 173 15.07 -17.43 3.94
N PRO A 174 15.21 -16.09 3.94
CA PRO A 174 15.66 -15.36 2.77
C PRO A 174 17.14 -15.62 2.47
N SER A 175 17.50 -15.54 1.20
CA SER A 175 18.89 -15.70 0.73
C SER A 175 19.75 -14.47 1.04
N SER A 176 19.14 -13.27 1.06
CA SER A 176 19.84 -12.04 1.41
C SER A 176 18.96 -11.06 2.20
N ILE A 177 19.59 -10.27 3.07
CA ILE A 177 18.95 -9.22 3.85
C ILE A 177 19.76 -7.94 3.69
N VAL A 178 19.07 -6.87 3.32
CA VAL A 178 19.60 -5.49 3.33
C VAL A 178 19.04 -4.78 4.55
N SER A 179 19.89 -4.23 5.39
CA SER A 179 19.51 -3.43 6.55
C SER A 179 20.48 -2.27 6.74
N ASP A 180 20.05 -1.29 7.52
CA ASP A 180 20.96 -0.26 8.00
C ASP A 180 21.99 -0.85 9.00
N ARG A 181 22.87 0.01 9.52
CA ARG A 181 23.88 -0.36 10.51
C ARG A 181 23.39 -0.31 11.96
N ASP A 182 22.11 -0.60 12.21
CA ASP A 182 21.62 -0.71 13.58
C ASP A 182 22.45 -1.80 14.32
N THR A 183 22.78 -1.49 15.57
CA THR A 183 23.61 -2.37 16.42
C THR A 183 22.99 -3.76 16.60
N VAL A 184 21.67 -3.88 16.51
CA VAL A 184 20.95 -5.16 16.58
C VAL A 184 21.30 -6.03 15.38
N PHE A 185 21.33 -5.47 14.17
CA PHE A 185 21.67 -6.22 12.96
C PHE A 185 23.15 -6.54 12.82
N THR A 186 24.02 -5.81 13.53
CA THR A 186 25.48 -6.06 13.56
C THR A 186 25.91 -6.92 14.73
N SER A 187 25.02 -7.30 15.64
CA SER A 187 25.35 -8.10 16.80
C SER A 187 25.85 -9.50 16.40
N SER A 188 26.77 -10.02 17.17
CA SER A 188 27.37 -11.36 16.94
C SER A 188 26.31 -12.45 16.89
N PHE A 189 25.27 -12.36 17.72
CA PHE A 189 24.15 -13.30 17.70
C PHE A 189 23.42 -13.29 16.36
N TRP A 190 23.07 -12.09 15.85
CA TRP A 190 22.35 -11.92 14.59
C TRP A 190 23.19 -12.39 13.41
N THR A 191 24.46 -11.99 13.35
CA THR A 191 25.40 -12.44 12.32
C THR A 191 25.55 -13.96 12.33
N GLU A 192 25.70 -14.58 13.51
CA GLU A 192 25.84 -16.03 13.63
C GLU A 192 24.56 -16.77 13.22
N LEU A 193 23.38 -16.25 13.59
CA LEU A 193 22.11 -16.83 13.22
C LEU A 193 21.94 -16.91 11.69
N PHE A 194 22.27 -15.82 10.99
CA PHE A 194 22.20 -15.80 9.53
C PHE A 194 23.31 -16.61 8.85
N ARG A 195 24.51 -16.65 9.44
CA ARG A 195 25.59 -17.51 8.94
C ARG A 195 25.21 -18.98 8.99
N LEU A 196 24.65 -19.46 10.08
CA LEU A 196 24.17 -20.83 10.24
C LEU A 196 22.99 -21.17 9.32
N ALA A 197 22.16 -20.19 9.04
CA ALA A 197 21.02 -20.33 8.12
C ALA A 197 21.43 -20.22 6.63
N GLY A 198 22.71 -19.95 6.32
CA GLY A 198 23.18 -19.78 4.94
C GLY A 198 22.80 -18.46 4.30
N VAL A 199 22.34 -17.47 5.08
CA VAL A 199 21.92 -16.16 4.62
C VAL A 199 23.07 -15.17 4.61
N LYS A 200 23.17 -14.35 3.55
CA LYS A 200 24.14 -13.23 3.50
C LYS A 200 23.52 -11.96 4.06
N LEU A 201 24.07 -11.46 5.15
CA LEU A 201 23.72 -10.15 5.67
C LEU A 201 24.42 -9.07 4.83
N GLN A 202 23.65 -8.29 4.07
CA GLN A 202 24.17 -7.17 3.29
C GLN A 202 23.87 -5.86 4.03
N MET A 203 24.93 -5.25 4.54
CA MET A 203 24.83 -3.97 5.25
C MET A 203 24.83 -2.83 4.25
N SER A 204 23.90 -1.88 4.37
CA SER A 204 24.00 -0.62 3.64
C SER A 204 25.22 0.17 4.15
N SER A 205 25.96 0.81 3.24
CA SER A 205 27.06 1.67 3.67
C SER A 205 26.51 2.91 4.39
N ALA A 206 27.19 3.36 5.47
CA ALA A 206 26.73 4.48 6.32
C ALA A 206 26.51 5.81 5.59
N PHE A 207 26.99 5.93 4.35
CA PHE A 207 26.98 7.15 3.55
C PHE A 207 26.12 7.07 2.29
N HIS A 208 25.42 5.97 2.05
CA HIS A 208 24.56 5.84 0.88
C HIS A 208 23.14 5.47 1.33
N PRO A 209 22.27 6.47 1.58
CA PRO A 209 20.83 6.23 1.81
C PRO A 209 20.15 5.55 0.62
N GLN A 210 20.90 5.32 -0.45
CA GLN A 210 20.45 4.76 -1.71
C GLN A 210 20.39 3.23 -1.74
N SER A 211 21.16 2.52 -0.92
CA SER A 211 21.11 1.05 -0.88
C SER A 211 19.86 0.55 -0.14
N ASP A 212 19.25 1.37 0.72
CA ASP A 212 18.03 1.04 1.46
C ASP A 212 16.86 1.99 1.16
N GLY A 213 16.88 2.70 0.06
CA GLY A 213 15.81 3.62 -0.36
C GLY A 213 14.41 2.99 -0.45
N GLN A 214 14.31 1.66 -0.50
CA GLN A 214 13.02 0.96 -0.50
C GLN A 214 12.39 0.93 0.90
N SER A 215 13.15 0.55 1.93
CA SER A 215 12.66 0.52 3.32
C SER A 215 12.28 1.91 3.79
N GLU A 216 13.08 2.94 3.45
CA GLU A 216 12.76 4.32 3.79
C GLU A 216 11.44 4.80 3.18
N VAL A 217 11.18 4.48 1.91
CA VAL A 217 9.90 4.81 1.25
C VAL A 217 8.75 4.09 1.95
N VAL A 218 8.90 2.81 2.25
CA VAL A 218 7.89 2.01 2.96
C VAL A 218 7.63 2.58 4.35
N ASN A 219 8.67 2.92 5.09
CA ASN A 219 8.57 3.52 6.42
C ASN A 219 7.80 4.85 6.42
N ARG A 220 8.05 5.70 5.45
CA ARG A 220 7.27 6.94 5.27
C ARG A 220 5.80 6.63 5.00
N VAL A 221 5.52 5.65 4.15
CA VAL A 221 4.13 5.27 3.81
C VAL A 221 3.40 4.69 5.02
N ILE A 222 4.02 3.77 5.79
CA ILE A 222 3.36 3.19 6.96
C ILE A 222 3.10 4.22 8.06
N VAL A 223 4.05 5.11 8.32
CA VAL A 223 3.85 6.22 9.28
C VAL A 223 2.69 7.11 8.83
N MET A 224 2.61 7.44 7.55
CA MET A 224 1.50 8.20 6.99
C MET A 224 0.16 7.49 7.17
N TYR A 225 0.07 6.20 6.84
CA TYR A 225 -1.15 5.42 7.03
C TYR A 225 -1.59 5.39 8.50
N LEU A 226 -0.66 5.11 9.40
CA LEU A 226 -0.96 5.07 10.82
C LEU A 226 -1.41 6.44 11.37
N ARG A 227 -0.83 7.55 10.90
CA ARG A 227 -1.28 8.90 11.24
C ARG A 227 -2.69 9.16 10.73
N CYS A 228 -2.97 8.80 9.48
CA CYS A 228 -4.30 8.95 8.90
C CYS A 228 -5.37 8.12 9.63
N LEU A 229 -5.06 6.85 9.94
CA LEU A 229 -5.98 5.92 10.59
C LEU A 229 -6.16 6.19 12.08
N ALA A 230 -5.10 6.62 12.77
CA ALA A 230 -5.16 6.93 14.20
C ALA A 230 -5.80 8.31 14.47
N GLY A 231 -5.72 9.24 13.52
CA GLY A 231 -6.25 10.60 13.66
C GLY A 231 -5.75 11.29 14.92
N ASP A 232 -6.66 11.81 15.72
CA ASP A 232 -6.37 12.51 16.97
C ASP A 232 -6.04 11.55 18.13
N ARG A 233 -5.96 10.25 17.89
CA ARG A 233 -5.69 9.21 18.90
C ARG A 233 -4.40 8.46 18.61
N PRO A 234 -3.21 9.08 18.74
CA PRO A 234 -1.93 8.47 18.33
C PRO A 234 -1.62 7.16 19.07
N LYS A 235 -2.14 6.95 20.29
CA LYS A 235 -2.05 5.68 21.03
C LYS A 235 -2.84 4.53 20.40
N SER A 236 -3.69 4.78 19.40
CA SER A 236 -4.41 3.71 18.69
C SER A 236 -3.59 3.07 17.55
N TRP A 237 -2.37 3.53 17.29
CA TRP A 237 -1.53 3.06 16.18
C TRP A 237 -1.38 1.53 16.13
N LEU A 238 -1.19 0.90 17.29
CA LEU A 238 -1.01 -0.55 17.38
C LEU A 238 -2.24 -1.33 16.92
N LYS A 239 -3.45 -0.81 17.20
CA LYS A 239 -4.71 -1.38 16.73
C LYS A 239 -4.83 -1.30 15.21
N TRP A 240 -4.33 -0.21 14.63
CA TRP A 240 -4.43 0.04 13.19
C TRP A 240 -3.30 -0.59 12.36
N LEU A 241 -2.26 -1.10 13.01
CA LEU A 241 -1.10 -1.66 12.32
C LEU A 241 -1.44 -2.79 11.33
N PRO A 242 -2.29 -3.79 11.68
CA PRO A 242 -2.69 -4.83 10.73
C PRO A 242 -3.47 -4.30 9.54
N TRP A 243 -4.32 -3.28 9.77
CA TRP A 243 -5.08 -2.64 8.70
C TRP A 243 -4.16 -1.83 7.77
N ALA A 244 -3.20 -1.11 8.32
CA ALA A 244 -2.21 -0.37 7.54
C ALA A 244 -1.34 -1.31 6.68
N GLU A 245 -0.97 -2.50 7.21
CA GLU A 245 -0.29 -3.56 6.48
C GLU A 245 -1.15 -4.07 5.32
N PHE A 246 -2.41 -4.38 5.58
CA PHE A 246 -3.34 -4.80 4.54
C PHE A 246 -3.48 -3.73 3.45
N CYS A 247 -3.69 -2.47 3.81
CA CYS A 247 -3.78 -1.37 2.87
C CYS A 247 -2.53 -1.24 2.01
N TYR A 248 -1.34 -1.28 2.64
CA TYR A 248 -0.07 -1.18 1.92
C TYR A 248 0.07 -2.29 0.87
N ASN A 249 -0.19 -3.54 1.26
CA ASN A 249 -0.01 -4.71 0.39
C ASN A 249 -1.11 -4.85 -0.67
N SER A 250 -2.30 -4.35 -0.39
CA SER A 250 -3.46 -4.47 -1.28
C SER A 250 -3.54 -3.37 -2.34
N TYR A 251 -2.81 -2.26 -2.15
CA TYR A 251 -2.95 -1.12 -3.02
C TYR A 251 -2.00 -1.16 -4.22
N TYR A 252 -2.47 -0.61 -5.33
CA TYR A 252 -1.71 -0.51 -6.56
C TYR A 252 -0.40 0.25 -6.35
N GLN A 253 0.69 -0.33 -6.83
CA GLN A 253 2.01 0.30 -6.85
C GLN A 253 2.47 0.51 -8.29
N THR A 254 2.87 1.74 -8.61
CA THR A 254 3.26 2.14 -9.96
C THR A 254 4.45 1.34 -10.49
N ALA A 255 5.41 1.03 -9.60
CA ALA A 255 6.60 0.25 -9.98
C ALA A 255 6.28 -1.20 -10.37
N LEU A 256 5.23 -1.79 -9.78
CA LEU A 256 4.78 -3.16 -10.05
C LEU A 256 3.68 -3.25 -11.10
N GLN A 257 3.03 -2.13 -11.42
CA GLN A 257 1.80 -2.07 -12.24
C GLN A 257 0.64 -2.94 -11.69
N CYS A 258 0.73 -3.35 -10.43
CA CYS A 258 -0.29 -4.09 -9.69
C CYS A 258 -0.08 -3.90 -8.17
N SER A 259 -0.83 -4.62 -7.34
CA SER A 259 -0.61 -4.64 -5.90
C SER A 259 0.50 -5.64 -5.51
N PRO A 260 1.26 -5.41 -4.42
CA PRO A 260 2.16 -6.40 -3.84
C PRO A 260 1.45 -7.73 -3.56
N PHE A 261 0.21 -7.66 -3.07
CA PHE A 261 -0.63 -8.84 -2.84
C PHE A 261 -0.80 -9.68 -4.10
N LYS A 262 -1.06 -9.04 -5.24
CA LYS A 262 -1.22 -9.75 -6.52
C LYS A 262 0.06 -10.43 -6.97
N VAL A 263 1.21 -9.80 -6.75
CA VAL A 263 2.51 -10.42 -7.08
C VAL A 263 2.74 -11.69 -6.27
N VAL A 264 2.42 -11.66 -4.96
CA VAL A 264 2.65 -12.80 -4.06
C VAL A 264 1.61 -13.92 -4.25
N TYR A 265 0.32 -13.56 -4.39
CA TYR A 265 -0.77 -14.54 -4.37
C TYR A 265 -1.39 -14.82 -5.75
N GLY A 266 -0.94 -14.15 -6.82
CA GLY A 266 -1.44 -14.33 -8.19
C GLY A 266 -2.87 -13.81 -8.43
N ARG A 267 -3.52 -13.21 -7.44
CA ARG A 267 -4.89 -12.68 -7.53
C ARG A 267 -4.99 -11.32 -6.83
N ASP A 268 -5.98 -10.55 -7.21
CA ASP A 268 -6.27 -9.31 -6.48
C ASP A 268 -6.89 -9.62 -5.11
N PRO A 269 -6.60 -8.78 -4.08
CA PRO A 269 -7.26 -8.92 -2.79
C PRO A 269 -8.75 -8.64 -2.94
N LEU A 270 -9.57 -9.41 -2.21
CA LEU A 270 -10.99 -9.08 -2.11
C LEU A 270 -11.13 -7.79 -1.29
N THR A 271 -11.86 -6.83 -1.84
CA THR A 271 -12.20 -5.57 -1.16
C THR A 271 -13.64 -5.62 -0.70
N MET A 272 -14.04 -4.75 0.24
CA MET A 272 -15.44 -4.69 0.68
C MET A 272 -16.40 -4.43 -0.47
N VAL A 273 -15.98 -3.67 -1.48
CA VAL A 273 -16.76 -3.43 -2.71
C VAL A 273 -17.10 -4.74 -3.43
N SER A 274 -16.19 -5.72 -3.39
CA SER A 274 -16.41 -7.03 -4.02
C SER A 274 -17.57 -7.84 -3.39
N TYR A 275 -17.94 -7.55 -2.14
CA TYR A 275 -19.04 -8.27 -1.46
C TYR A 275 -20.43 -7.69 -1.76
N PHE A 276 -20.53 -6.48 -2.32
CA PHE A 276 -21.82 -5.87 -2.66
C PHE A 276 -22.28 -6.11 -4.10
N PHE A 277 -21.46 -6.77 -4.92
CA PHE A 277 -21.71 -6.99 -6.33
C PHE A 277 -21.77 -8.51 -6.72
N PHE A 278 -21.89 -9.39 -5.72
CA PHE A 278 -22.21 -10.82 -5.95
C PHE A 278 -23.53 -11.20 -5.33
#